data_1dc95b07f1d2db54a5fd94ff64fe29cd
#
_entry.id   1dc95b07f1d2db54a5fd94ff64fe29cd
#
_cell.length_a   1.000
_cell.length_b   1.000
_cell.length_c   1.000
_cell.angle_alpha   90.00
_cell.angle_beta   90.00
_cell.angle_gamma   90.00
#
_symmetry.space_group_name_H-M   'P 1'
#
loop_
_entity.id
_entity.type
_entity.pdbx_description
1 polymer ?
#
loop_
_entity_poly.entity_id
_entity_poly.type
_entity_poly.pdbx_seq_one_letter_code
_entity_poly.pdbx_strand_id
1 'polypeptide(L)'
;MNTSTKISGTKINTVVIDEWKTITLSKPAAEYLEFNTPPLALVLAMQEAGKLGPDIYSTVEGVGKHTRICAGNVVTAEHQQRAAEIYDYFAKKHTLRRIKGEFVSKFMLAVDDLCENRKKIDVEHVKVLVSLPRIYEQNRALERVMKGHKSAPKNDILEWPAMEGELTFVDKLHIKTGQNNEWHYFWRTPNNYLMRIVMKKGHYGAEAWDVLAAHGKIHLGTDITYTYPIKGYNFNVLQPSPERMEIKIV
;
A
#
# COMPACT_ATOMS: atom_id res chain seq x y z
N MET A 1 28.49 1.64 22.78
CA MET A 1 29.40 0.69 22.13
C MET A 1 28.59 -0.09 21.08
N ASN A 2 28.91 0.11 19.80
CA ASN A 2 28.23 -0.60 18.72
C ASN A 2 28.88 -1.98 18.55
N THR A 3 28.29 -3.01 19.12
CA THR A 3 28.72 -4.38 18.83
C THR A 3 28.02 -4.86 17.57
N SER A 4 28.73 -4.78 16.45
CA SER A 4 28.33 -5.44 15.20
C SER A 4 28.69 -6.93 15.32
N THR A 5 27.69 -7.79 15.47
CA THR A 5 27.91 -9.24 15.44
C THR A 5 27.95 -9.69 13.98
N LYS A 6 29.14 -10.00 13.47
CA LYS A 6 29.32 -10.71 12.20
C LYS A 6 29.08 -12.19 12.44
N ILE A 7 28.05 -12.76 11.86
CA ILE A 7 27.84 -14.21 11.84
C ILE A 7 28.49 -14.73 10.56
N SER A 8 29.64 -15.42 10.71
CA SER A 8 30.35 -16.02 9.58
C SER A 8 30.08 -17.53 9.52
N GLY A 9 29.62 -17.98 8.38
CA GLY A 9 30.03 -19.26 7.81
C GLY A 9 29.41 -20.57 8.29
N THR A 10 28.42 -20.59 9.18
CA THR A 10 27.70 -21.82 9.52
C THR A 10 26.25 -21.71 9.07
N LYS A 11 25.71 -22.75 8.44
CA LYS A 11 24.28 -22.83 8.09
C LYS A 11 23.44 -22.77 9.37
N ILE A 12 23.09 -21.58 9.81
CA ILE A 12 22.12 -21.36 10.88
C ILE A 12 20.80 -21.14 10.20
N ASN A 13 19.89 -22.10 10.30
CA ASN A 13 18.57 -22.02 9.69
C ASN A 13 17.66 -21.00 10.41
N THR A 14 17.99 -20.65 11.66
CA THR A 14 17.23 -19.68 12.47
C THR A 14 18.16 -18.91 13.38
N VAL A 15 18.03 -17.58 13.41
CA VAL A 15 18.69 -16.71 14.40
C VAL A 15 17.63 -16.16 15.33
N VAL A 16 17.77 -16.44 16.63
CA VAL A 16 16.92 -15.86 17.68
C VAL A 16 17.50 -14.51 18.07
N ILE A 17 16.67 -13.48 18.06
CA ILE A 17 17.05 -12.10 18.37
C ILE A 17 16.39 -11.71 19.70
N ASP A 18 17.16 -11.77 20.77
CA ASP A 18 16.69 -11.45 22.13
C ASP A 18 16.70 -9.95 22.43
N GLU A 19 17.56 -9.21 21.75
CA GLU A 19 17.69 -7.78 21.90
C GLU A 19 17.58 -7.07 20.53
N TRP A 20 17.02 -5.87 20.53
CA TRP A 20 16.94 -5.04 19.35
C TRP A 20 18.32 -4.46 18.99
N LYS A 21 19.11 -5.24 18.28
CA LYS A 21 20.42 -4.82 17.73
C LYS A 21 20.30 -4.53 16.25
N THR A 22 21.22 -3.76 15.71
CA THR A 22 21.35 -3.64 14.26
C THR A 22 21.89 -4.93 13.69
N ILE A 23 21.12 -5.62 12.88
CA ILE A 23 21.51 -6.86 12.23
C ILE A 23 21.73 -6.57 10.76
N THR A 24 22.94 -6.86 10.29
CA THR A 24 23.26 -6.84 8.87
C THR A 24 23.30 -8.28 8.39
N LEU A 25 22.36 -8.60 7.51
CA LEU A 25 22.28 -9.94 6.93
C LEU A 25 22.91 -9.92 5.54
N SER A 26 23.93 -10.74 5.35
CA SER A 26 24.44 -11.07 4.02
C SER A 26 23.88 -12.44 3.62
N LYS A 27 23.27 -12.54 2.43
CA LYS A 27 22.88 -13.85 1.90
C LYS A 27 24.11 -14.76 1.79
N PRO A 28 24.06 -16.01 2.25
CA PRO A 28 22.93 -16.79 2.75
C PRO A 28 23.18 -17.32 4.19
N ALA A 29 23.18 -16.46 5.21
CA ALA A 29 23.57 -16.91 6.56
C ALA A 29 22.41 -17.46 7.40
N ALA A 30 21.17 -17.06 7.15
CA ALA A 30 19.98 -17.57 7.81
C ALA A 30 18.76 -17.50 6.89
N GLU A 31 17.94 -18.54 6.90
CA GLU A 31 16.67 -18.55 6.18
C GLU A 31 15.62 -17.75 6.94
N TYR A 32 15.63 -17.84 8.27
CA TYR A 32 14.65 -17.19 9.14
C TYR A 32 15.32 -16.43 10.28
N LEU A 33 14.68 -15.28 10.60
CA LEU A 33 14.95 -14.51 11.81
C LEU A 33 13.79 -14.70 12.78
N GLU A 34 14.09 -15.01 14.02
CA GLU A 34 13.10 -15.11 15.09
C GLU A 34 13.21 -13.96 16.07
N PHE A 35 12.08 -13.42 16.49
CA PHE A 35 11.99 -12.25 17.35
C PHE A 35 11.08 -12.52 18.56
N ASN A 36 11.42 -11.95 19.70
CA ASN A 36 10.56 -12.01 20.89
C ASN A 36 9.27 -11.20 20.71
N THR A 37 9.34 -10.12 19.93
CA THR A 37 8.21 -9.23 19.59
C THR A 37 7.93 -9.31 18.08
N PRO A 38 6.68 -9.20 17.63
CA PRO A 38 6.39 -9.19 16.20
C PRO A 38 7.24 -8.17 15.44
N PRO A 39 8.00 -8.55 14.40
CA PRO A 39 8.88 -7.65 13.67
C PRO A 39 8.13 -6.50 12.99
N LEU A 40 6.83 -6.65 12.70
CA LEU A 40 6.01 -5.56 12.20
C LEU A 40 5.81 -4.44 13.24
N ALA A 41 5.74 -4.77 14.52
CA ALA A 41 5.68 -3.75 15.58
C ALA A 41 6.98 -2.93 15.65
N LEU A 42 8.12 -3.55 15.40
CA LEU A 42 9.39 -2.83 15.28
C LEU A 42 9.39 -1.90 14.05
N VAL A 43 8.91 -2.39 12.90
CA VAL A 43 8.79 -1.55 11.69
C VAL A 43 7.95 -0.31 11.97
N LEU A 44 6.82 -0.44 12.66
CA LEU A 44 5.97 0.69 13.05
C LEU A 44 6.72 1.68 13.95
N ALA A 45 7.39 1.21 14.99
CA ALA A 45 8.18 2.04 15.89
C ALA A 45 9.33 2.77 15.15
N MET A 46 9.97 2.11 14.18
CA MET A 46 11.02 2.71 13.36
C MET A 46 10.46 3.77 12.40
N GLN A 47 9.27 3.57 11.85
CA GLN A 47 8.59 4.53 10.98
C GLN A 47 8.17 5.77 11.78
N GLU A 48 7.62 5.60 12.97
CA GLU A 48 7.26 6.69 13.87
C GLU A 48 8.48 7.52 14.28
N ALA A 49 9.60 6.85 14.59
CA ALA A 49 10.86 7.51 14.91
C ALA A 49 11.56 8.17 13.70
N GLY A 50 10.97 8.13 12.51
CA GLY A 50 11.56 8.66 11.27
C GLY A 50 12.81 7.91 10.79
N LYS A 51 13.12 6.76 11.36
CA LYS A 51 14.28 5.93 10.99
C LYS A 51 14.02 5.01 9.81
N LEU A 52 12.75 4.73 9.53
CA LEU A 52 12.26 4.08 8.32
C LEU A 52 11.30 5.02 7.62
N GLY A 53 11.75 5.61 6.52
CA GLY A 53 10.82 6.28 5.61
C GLY A 53 9.98 5.23 4.86
N PRO A 54 8.83 5.63 4.30
CA PRO A 54 8.01 4.75 3.47
C PRO A 54 8.77 4.20 2.24
N ASP A 55 9.96 4.70 1.97
CA ASP A 55 10.76 4.45 0.79
C ASP A 55 12.12 3.78 1.08
N ILE A 56 12.45 3.52 2.34
CA ILE A 56 13.71 2.85 2.69
C ILE A 56 13.54 1.35 2.49
N TYR A 57 13.73 0.97 1.25
CA TYR A 57 14.07 -0.39 0.88
C TYR A 57 15.58 -0.52 0.97
N SER A 58 16.05 -1.67 1.43
CA SER A 58 17.46 -2.05 1.38
C SER A 58 18.29 -1.15 0.48
N THR A 59 19.14 -0.33 1.04
CA THR A 59 20.24 0.30 0.29
C THR A 59 21.06 -0.83 -0.32
N VAL A 60 21.03 -0.92 -1.62
CA VAL A 60 21.94 -1.76 -2.36
C VAL A 60 23.24 -0.97 -2.47
N GLU A 61 24.14 -1.14 -1.53
CA GLU A 61 25.50 -0.68 -1.67
C GLU A 61 26.39 -1.90 -1.87
N GLY A 62 27.03 -1.98 -3.02
CA GLY A 62 28.06 -2.96 -3.32
C GLY A 62 27.56 -4.37 -3.64
N VAL A 63 28.48 -5.27 -3.89
CA VAL A 63 28.26 -6.68 -4.22
C VAL A 63 27.76 -7.43 -3.00
N GLY A 64 26.45 -7.36 -2.78
CA GLY A 64 25.77 -8.09 -1.71
C GLY A 64 24.52 -7.32 -1.26
N LYS A 65 23.37 -7.96 -1.37
CA LYS A 65 22.11 -7.39 -0.85
C LYS A 65 22.13 -7.51 0.67
N HIS A 66 22.32 -6.39 1.36
CA HIS A 66 22.20 -6.32 2.81
C HIS A 66 20.80 -5.83 3.19
N THR A 67 20.17 -6.54 4.09
CA THR A 67 18.92 -6.08 4.72
C THR A 67 19.27 -5.65 6.14
N ARG A 68 18.95 -4.41 6.48
CA ARG A 68 19.14 -3.87 7.84
C ARG A 68 17.80 -3.81 8.56
N ILE A 69 17.73 -4.47 9.69
CA ILE A 69 16.69 -4.23 10.69
C ILE A 69 17.38 -3.55 11.85
N CYS A 70 17.08 -2.27 12.06
CA CYS A 70 17.70 -1.50 13.13
C CYS A 70 16.95 -1.72 14.44
N ALA A 71 17.69 -2.15 15.43
CA ALA A 71 17.24 -2.25 16.81
C ALA A 71 17.42 -0.91 17.54
N GLY A 72 16.82 -0.77 18.69
CA GLY A 72 17.00 0.38 19.58
C GLY A 72 15.84 1.37 19.58
N ASN A 73 14.71 1.04 18.95
CA ASN A 73 13.46 1.77 19.15
C ASN A 73 12.62 1.07 20.21
N VAL A 74 11.97 1.87 21.04
CA VAL A 74 11.04 1.34 22.05
C VAL A 74 9.76 0.90 21.33
N VAL A 75 9.49 -0.41 21.34
CA VAL A 75 8.22 -0.96 20.87
C VAL A 75 7.20 -0.83 21.99
N THR A 76 6.17 -0.04 21.77
CA THR A 76 5.07 0.14 22.72
C THR A 76 3.97 -0.91 22.55
N ALA A 77 3.05 -0.99 23.50
CA ALA A 77 1.85 -1.83 23.36
C ALA A 77 0.99 -1.41 22.18
N GLU A 78 0.95 -0.12 21.86
CA GLU A 78 0.23 0.41 20.70
C GLU A 78 0.81 -0.10 19.37
N HIS A 79 2.15 -0.11 19.23
CA HIS A 79 2.81 -0.71 18.07
C HIS A 79 2.45 -2.21 17.92
N GLN A 80 2.39 -2.94 19.03
CA GLN A 80 2.05 -4.37 19.01
C GLN A 80 0.59 -4.57 18.59
N GLN A 81 -0.34 -3.78 19.14
CA GLN A 81 -1.75 -3.81 18.77
C GLN A 81 -1.93 -3.47 17.29
N ARG A 82 -1.28 -2.41 16.81
CA ARG A 82 -1.36 -2.00 15.40
C ARG A 82 -0.79 -3.06 14.46
N ALA A 83 0.30 -3.71 14.84
CA ALA A 83 0.86 -4.83 14.07
C ALA A 83 -0.13 -6.00 14.00
N ALA A 84 -0.80 -6.35 15.10
CA ALA A 84 -1.83 -7.38 15.12
C ALA A 84 -3.00 -7.04 14.18
N GLU A 85 -3.51 -5.81 14.22
CA GLU A 85 -4.57 -5.33 13.34
C GLU A 85 -4.19 -5.48 11.85
N ILE A 86 -2.95 -5.12 11.49
CA ILE A 86 -2.45 -5.23 10.12
C ILE A 86 -2.38 -6.70 9.68
N TYR A 87 -1.82 -7.57 10.51
CA TYR A 87 -1.77 -9.00 10.21
C TYR A 87 -3.16 -9.61 10.05
N ASP A 88 -4.08 -9.32 10.95
CA ASP A 88 -5.46 -9.83 10.91
C ASP A 88 -6.21 -9.33 9.67
N TYR A 89 -6.00 -8.08 9.28
CA TYR A 89 -6.57 -7.52 8.06
C TYR A 89 -6.12 -8.31 6.81
N PHE A 90 -4.82 -8.54 6.66
CA PHE A 90 -4.31 -9.25 5.49
C PHE A 90 -4.68 -10.73 5.51
N ALA A 91 -4.60 -11.41 6.65
CA ALA A 91 -5.02 -12.79 6.79
C ALA A 91 -6.48 -12.98 6.35
N LYS A 92 -7.40 -12.12 6.84
CA LYS A 92 -8.81 -12.15 6.46
C LYS A 92 -9.00 -11.87 4.95
N LYS A 93 -8.33 -10.86 4.42
CA LYS A 93 -8.45 -10.46 3.01
C LYS A 93 -7.97 -11.56 2.07
N HIS A 94 -6.85 -12.20 2.40
CA HIS A 94 -6.28 -13.27 1.57
C HIS A 94 -7.10 -14.56 1.65
N THR A 95 -7.60 -14.92 2.83
CA THR A 95 -8.53 -16.05 2.99
C THR A 95 -9.75 -15.88 2.11
N LEU A 96 -10.37 -14.70 2.11
CA LEU A 96 -11.53 -14.42 1.26
C LEU A 96 -11.20 -14.54 -0.25
N ARG A 97 -10.00 -14.14 -0.67
CA ARG A 97 -9.55 -14.29 -2.06
C ARG A 97 -9.35 -15.75 -2.45
N ARG A 98 -8.73 -16.55 -1.58
CA ARG A 98 -8.55 -18.00 -1.81
C ARG A 98 -9.90 -18.71 -1.95
N ILE A 99 -10.86 -18.39 -1.09
CA ILE A 99 -12.23 -18.94 -1.17
C ILE A 99 -12.88 -18.62 -2.52
N LYS A 100 -12.61 -17.42 -3.06
CA LYS A 100 -13.12 -16.98 -4.38
C LYS A 100 -12.34 -17.54 -5.56
N GLY A 101 -11.30 -18.34 -5.34
CA GLY A 101 -10.44 -18.88 -6.40
C GLY A 101 -9.62 -17.81 -7.14
N GLU A 102 -9.37 -16.65 -6.53
CA GLU A 102 -8.56 -15.60 -7.14
C GLU A 102 -7.08 -16.00 -7.20
N PHE A 103 -6.38 -15.50 -8.22
CA PHE A 103 -4.94 -15.76 -8.40
C PHE A 103 -4.12 -15.29 -7.18
N VAL A 104 -3.24 -16.17 -6.71
CA VAL A 104 -2.34 -15.91 -5.59
C VAL A 104 -0.96 -15.48 -6.12
N SER A 105 -0.60 -14.23 -5.91
CA SER A 105 0.71 -13.69 -6.30
C SER A 105 1.81 -14.07 -5.29
N LYS A 106 3.09 -14.00 -5.72
CA LYS A 106 4.25 -14.15 -4.80
C LYS A 106 4.20 -13.20 -3.61
N PHE A 107 3.73 -11.97 -3.83
CA PHE A 107 3.52 -11.01 -2.75
C PHE A 107 2.49 -11.51 -1.74
N MET A 108 1.37 -12.07 -2.19
CA MET A 108 0.34 -12.62 -1.29
C MET A 108 0.88 -13.80 -0.49
N LEU A 109 1.65 -14.69 -1.11
CA LEU A 109 2.29 -15.82 -0.41
C LEU A 109 3.24 -15.33 0.70
N ALA A 110 4.05 -14.32 0.41
CA ALA A 110 4.94 -13.73 1.41
C ALA A 110 4.17 -13.06 2.56
N VAL A 111 3.05 -12.38 2.26
CA VAL A 111 2.18 -11.78 3.29
C VAL A 111 1.50 -12.87 4.13
N ASP A 112 1.07 -13.97 3.51
CA ASP A 112 0.46 -15.10 4.23
C ASP A 112 1.46 -15.71 5.20
N ASP A 113 2.69 -15.95 4.74
CA ASP A 113 3.77 -16.44 5.60
C ASP A 113 4.03 -15.50 6.80
N LEU A 114 4.08 -14.20 6.56
CA LEU A 114 4.21 -13.20 7.63
C LEU A 114 3.03 -13.18 8.61
N CYS A 115 1.82 -13.44 8.12
CA CYS A 115 0.62 -13.49 8.97
C CYS A 115 0.57 -14.76 9.82
N GLU A 116 1.05 -15.89 9.30
CA GLU A 116 1.13 -17.17 9.99
C GLU A 116 2.30 -17.18 11.00
N ASN A 117 3.44 -16.64 10.60
CA ASN A 117 4.70 -16.65 11.35
C ASN A 117 5.03 -15.29 11.96
N ARG A 118 4.13 -14.72 12.78
CA ARG A 118 4.22 -13.33 13.27
C ARG A 118 5.49 -12.95 14.03
N LYS A 119 6.25 -13.92 14.50
CA LYS A 119 7.53 -13.73 15.20
C LYS A 119 8.74 -14.23 14.42
N LYS A 120 8.49 -14.89 13.29
CA LYS A 120 9.54 -15.35 12.38
C LYS A 120 9.41 -14.64 11.05
N ILE A 121 10.53 -14.35 10.44
CA ILE A 121 10.55 -13.76 9.12
C ILE A 121 11.61 -14.40 8.25
N ASP A 122 11.22 -14.81 7.05
CA ASP A 122 12.16 -15.11 5.99
C ASP A 122 12.85 -13.81 5.56
N VAL A 123 14.16 -13.86 5.43
CA VAL A 123 14.98 -12.71 5.02
C VAL A 123 14.50 -12.12 3.70
N GLU A 124 13.98 -12.94 2.80
CA GLU A 124 13.43 -12.48 1.52
C GLU A 124 12.12 -11.69 1.69
N HIS A 125 11.38 -11.91 2.77
CA HIS A 125 10.12 -11.24 3.08
C HIS A 125 10.26 -9.90 3.81
N VAL A 126 11.47 -9.49 4.21
CA VAL A 126 11.68 -8.21 4.93
C VAL A 126 11.16 -7.01 4.15
N LYS A 127 11.32 -6.96 2.83
CA LYS A 127 10.79 -5.89 1.99
C LYS A 127 9.26 -5.84 2.02
N VAL A 128 8.63 -7.00 2.03
CA VAL A 128 7.17 -7.13 2.14
C VAL A 128 6.74 -6.62 3.49
N LEU A 129 7.37 -7.07 4.59
CA LEU A 129 7.09 -6.63 5.95
C LEU A 129 7.12 -5.10 6.09
N VAL A 130 8.20 -4.46 5.62
CA VAL A 130 8.37 -2.99 5.70
C VAL A 130 7.28 -2.24 4.91
N SER A 131 6.75 -2.84 3.86
CA SER A 131 5.71 -2.23 3.03
C SER A 131 4.29 -2.41 3.57
N LEU A 132 4.06 -3.37 4.49
CA LEU A 132 2.71 -3.71 4.99
C LEU A 132 1.96 -2.54 5.61
N PRO A 133 2.55 -1.69 6.49
CA PRO A 133 1.82 -0.58 7.08
C PRO A 133 1.25 0.36 6.01
N ARG A 134 2.06 0.74 5.04
CA ARG A 134 1.63 1.61 3.94
C ARG A 134 0.52 0.97 3.10
N ILE A 135 0.68 -0.30 2.72
CA ILE A 135 -0.31 -1.01 1.91
C ILE A 135 -1.62 -1.15 2.68
N TYR A 136 -1.55 -1.40 3.99
CA TYR A 136 -2.71 -1.42 4.86
C TYR A 136 -3.46 -0.08 4.84
N GLU A 137 -2.76 1.04 5.06
CA GLU A 137 -3.37 2.37 5.04
C GLU A 137 -4.00 2.70 3.67
N GLN A 138 -3.30 2.40 2.58
CA GLN A 138 -3.84 2.59 1.23
C GLN A 138 -5.11 1.75 1.00
N ASN A 139 -5.10 0.50 1.43
CA ASN A 139 -6.27 -0.37 1.29
C ASN A 139 -7.46 0.15 2.12
N ARG A 140 -7.21 0.56 3.38
CA ARG A 140 -8.25 1.11 4.26
C ARG A 140 -8.82 2.42 3.71
N ALA A 141 -7.98 3.27 3.13
CA ALA A 141 -8.41 4.49 2.48
C ALA A 141 -9.29 4.18 1.25
N LEU A 142 -8.89 3.25 0.39
CA LEU A 142 -9.70 2.82 -0.75
C LEU A 142 -11.05 2.22 -0.30
N GLU A 143 -11.06 1.41 0.75
CA GLU A 143 -12.30 0.86 1.31
C GLU A 143 -13.26 1.96 1.81
N ARG A 144 -12.72 3.00 2.46
CA ARG A 144 -13.53 4.18 2.86
C ARG A 144 -14.12 4.90 1.66
N VAL A 145 -13.30 5.15 0.63
CA VAL A 145 -13.75 5.81 -0.60
C VAL A 145 -14.85 5.01 -1.31
N MET A 146 -14.71 3.69 -1.39
CA MET A 146 -15.70 2.84 -2.06
C MET A 146 -17.01 2.68 -1.27
N LYS A 147 -16.95 2.88 0.05
CA LYS A 147 -18.10 2.65 0.94
C LYS A 147 -19.28 3.58 0.58
N GLY A 148 -20.43 2.98 0.32
CA GLY A 148 -21.66 3.72 -0.01
C GLY A 148 -21.78 4.15 -1.47
N HIS A 149 -20.82 3.82 -2.33
CA HIS A 149 -20.87 4.09 -3.76
C HIS A 149 -21.15 2.83 -4.57
N LYS A 150 -21.70 3.01 -5.77
CA LYS A 150 -21.95 1.92 -6.72
C LYS A 150 -20.69 1.62 -7.52
N SER A 151 -20.42 0.33 -7.74
CA SER A 151 -19.42 -0.08 -8.72
C SER A 151 -19.92 0.24 -10.12
N ALA A 152 -19.09 0.90 -10.92
CA ALA A 152 -19.41 1.10 -12.33
C ALA A 152 -19.52 -0.26 -13.06
N PRO A 153 -20.40 -0.38 -14.07
CA PRO A 153 -20.47 -1.59 -14.91
C PRO A 153 -19.12 -1.90 -15.54
N LYS A 154 -18.85 -3.18 -15.84
CA LYS A 154 -17.66 -3.54 -16.61
C LYS A 154 -17.81 -3.07 -18.04
N ASN A 155 -16.68 -2.74 -18.66
CA ASN A 155 -16.60 -2.23 -20.03
C ASN A 155 -16.88 -3.27 -21.12
N ASP A 156 -17.71 -4.25 -20.89
CA ASP A 156 -18.02 -5.21 -21.96
C ASP A 156 -18.90 -4.64 -23.07
N ILE A 157 -19.40 -3.42 -22.90
CA ILE A 157 -20.34 -2.87 -23.87
C ILE A 157 -20.23 -1.34 -23.90
N LEU A 158 -19.73 -0.84 -25.03
CA LEU A 158 -20.24 0.30 -25.76
C LEU A 158 -20.30 1.65 -25.02
N GLU A 159 -19.70 2.62 -25.68
CA GLU A 159 -20.12 4.03 -25.68
C GLU A 159 -20.82 4.49 -24.40
N TRP A 160 -20.02 4.71 -23.38
CA TRP A 160 -20.53 5.54 -22.30
C TRP A 160 -20.89 6.88 -22.91
N PRO A 161 -22.15 7.33 -22.79
CA PRO A 161 -22.52 8.64 -23.26
C PRO A 161 -21.62 9.67 -22.60
N ALA A 162 -21.37 10.75 -23.31
CA ALA A 162 -20.74 11.92 -22.72
C ALA A 162 -21.40 12.20 -21.38
N MET A 163 -20.61 12.25 -20.33
CA MET A 163 -21.12 12.56 -19.01
C MET A 163 -21.08 14.06 -18.81
N GLU A 164 -22.21 14.64 -18.51
CA GLU A 164 -22.33 16.02 -18.07
C GLU A 164 -23.07 16.06 -16.75
N GLY A 165 -22.49 16.75 -15.75
CA GLY A 165 -23.14 16.88 -14.47
C GLY A 165 -22.25 17.33 -13.33
N GLU A 166 -22.91 17.60 -12.21
CA GLU A 166 -22.22 17.99 -10.97
C GLU A 166 -21.51 16.78 -10.34
N LEU A 167 -20.23 16.95 -10.06
CA LEU A 167 -19.44 15.99 -9.28
C LEU A 167 -19.19 16.54 -7.88
N THR A 168 -19.28 15.68 -6.89
CA THR A 168 -18.89 16.00 -5.51
C THR A 168 -17.58 15.33 -5.18
N PHE A 169 -16.62 16.08 -4.64
CA PHE A 169 -15.35 15.55 -4.18
C PHE A 169 -15.56 14.57 -3.03
N VAL A 170 -14.87 13.44 -3.08
CA VAL A 170 -14.93 12.39 -2.06
C VAL A 170 -13.64 12.31 -1.27
N ASP A 171 -12.51 12.11 -1.95
CA ASP A 171 -11.21 11.97 -1.28
C ASP A 171 -10.06 12.07 -2.29
N LYS A 172 -8.86 12.36 -1.76
CA LYS A 172 -7.59 12.35 -2.49
C LYS A 172 -6.66 11.35 -1.85
N LEU A 173 -6.26 10.34 -2.61
CA LEU A 173 -5.34 9.31 -2.12
C LEU A 173 -3.99 9.38 -2.81
N HIS A 174 -2.94 9.26 -2.03
CA HIS A 174 -1.59 9.07 -2.55
C HIS A 174 -1.36 7.57 -2.76
N ILE A 175 -1.24 7.16 -4.01
CA ILE A 175 -1.00 5.77 -4.39
C ILE A 175 0.43 5.64 -4.92
N LYS A 176 1.20 4.79 -4.24
CA LYS A 176 2.55 4.45 -4.67
C LYS A 176 2.62 2.96 -4.97
N THR A 177 2.91 2.62 -6.23
CA THR A 177 3.04 1.24 -6.69
C THR A 177 4.29 1.11 -7.55
N GLY A 178 5.33 0.48 -7.03
CA GLY A 178 6.62 0.41 -7.71
C GLY A 178 7.18 1.81 -7.99
N GLN A 179 7.38 2.14 -9.26
CA GLN A 179 7.86 3.47 -9.69
C GLN A 179 6.73 4.50 -9.83
N ASN A 180 5.48 4.05 -9.85
CA ASN A 180 4.34 4.96 -9.96
C ASN A 180 4.10 5.67 -8.62
N ASN A 181 4.06 6.98 -8.68
CA ASN A 181 3.85 7.87 -7.56
C ASN A 181 2.77 8.88 -7.98
N GLU A 182 1.52 8.59 -7.58
CA GLU A 182 0.34 9.20 -8.16
C GLU A 182 -0.62 9.72 -7.09
N TRP A 183 -1.28 10.84 -7.40
CA TRP A 183 -2.44 11.32 -6.70
C TRP A 183 -3.69 10.83 -7.42
N HIS A 184 -4.59 10.15 -6.70
CA HIS A 184 -5.88 9.71 -7.17
C HIS A 184 -6.96 10.56 -6.52
N TYR A 185 -7.67 11.36 -7.32
CA TYR A 185 -8.80 12.17 -6.89
C TYR A 185 -10.08 11.41 -7.20
N PHE A 186 -10.91 11.20 -6.20
CA PHE A 186 -12.18 10.49 -6.32
C PHE A 186 -13.32 11.46 -6.23
N TRP A 187 -14.21 11.39 -7.19
CA TRP A 187 -15.38 12.25 -7.33
C TRP A 187 -16.63 11.37 -7.43
N ARG A 188 -17.70 11.76 -6.75
CA ARG A 188 -18.99 11.10 -6.83
C ARG A 188 -19.81 11.74 -7.95
N THR A 189 -20.32 10.91 -8.86
CA THR A 189 -21.25 11.34 -9.92
C THR A 189 -22.70 11.43 -9.39
N PRO A 190 -23.62 12.11 -10.12
CA PRO A 190 -25.04 12.15 -9.74
C PRO A 190 -25.68 10.77 -9.58
N ASN A 191 -25.24 9.78 -10.37
CA ASN A 191 -25.72 8.39 -10.31
C ASN A 191 -25.07 7.54 -9.21
N ASN A 192 -24.27 8.19 -8.33
CA ASN A 192 -23.56 7.55 -7.23
C ASN A 192 -22.46 6.57 -7.65
N TYR A 193 -21.89 6.72 -8.84
CA TYR A 193 -20.63 6.07 -9.21
C TYR A 193 -19.45 6.90 -8.75
N LEU A 194 -18.29 6.25 -8.58
CA LEU A 194 -17.03 6.96 -8.41
C LEU A 194 -16.36 7.21 -9.77
N MET A 195 -15.91 8.43 -9.97
CA MET A 195 -14.98 8.80 -11.02
C MET A 195 -13.60 9.01 -10.43
N ARG A 196 -12.58 8.48 -11.08
CA ARG A 196 -11.19 8.61 -10.64
C ARG A 196 -10.38 9.41 -11.64
N ILE A 197 -9.69 10.43 -11.14
CA ILE A 197 -8.72 11.21 -11.89
C ILE A 197 -7.33 10.96 -11.32
N VAL A 198 -6.37 10.60 -12.16
CA VAL A 198 -5.02 10.23 -11.75
C VAL A 198 -4.03 11.26 -12.24
N MET A 199 -3.24 11.80 -11.31
CA MET A 199 -2.16 12.74 -11.58
C MET A 199 -0.84 12.23 -11.03
N LYS A 200 0.22 12.28 -11.82
CA LYS A 200 1.57 12.00 -11.32
C LYS A 200 1.94 13.03 -10.25
N LYS A 201 2.55 12.58 -9.16
CA LYS A 201 3.04 13.48 -8.13
C LYS A 201 4.10 14.41 -8.74
N GLY A 202 3.98 15.71 -8.47
CA GLY A 202 4.85 16.75 -9.02
C GLY A 202 4.48 17.22 -10.42
N HIS A 203 3.39 16.70 -11.00
CA HIS A 203 2.85 17.26 -12.26
C HIS A 203 2.05 18.55 -11.98
N TYR A 204 2.26 19.58 -12.78
CA TYR A 204 1.57 20.88 -12.60
C TYR A 204 0.04 20.78 -12.55
N GLY A 205 -0.56 19.80 -13.24
CA GLY A 205 -2.00 19.55 -13.19
C GLY A 205 -2.51 19.08 -11.81
N ALA A 206 -1.64 18.57 -10.93
CA ALA A 206 -2.04 18.13 -9.59
C ALA A 206 -2.48 19.34 -8.73
N GLU A 207 -1.83 20.49 -8.84
CA GLU A 207 -2.20 21.70 -8.11
C GLU A 207 -3.58 22.22 -8.54
N ALA A 208 -3.88 22.16 -9.85
CA ALA A 208 -5.21 22.52 -10.35
C ALA A 208 -6.30 21.62 -9.76
N TRP A 209 -6.04 20.31 -9.69
CA TRP A 209 -6.99 19.38 -9.08
C TRP A 209 -7.11 19.54 -7.56
N ASP A 210 -6.07 20.01 -6.87
CA ASP A 210 -6.15 20.39 -5.46
C ASP A 210 -7.08 21.59 -5.24
N VAL A 211 -7.00 22.58 -6.09
CA VAL A 211 -7.92 23.74 -6.05
C VAL A 211 -9.36 23.28 -6.29
N LEU A 212 -9.61 22.46 -7.32
CA LEU A 212 -10.94 21.92 -7.59
C LEU A 212 -11.48 21.08 -6.43
N ALA A 213 -10.64 20.24 -5.83
CA ALA A 213 -10.99 19.43 -4.66
C ALA A 213 -11.37 20.30 -3.45
N ALA A 214 -10.69 21.44 -3.26
CA ALA A 214 -10.99 22.38 -2.18
C ALA A 214 -12.36 23.06 -2.34
N HIS A 215 -12.86 23.22 -3.57
CA HIS A 215 -14.23 23.70 -3.81
C HIS A 215 -15.30 22.66 -3.46
N GLY A 216 -14.93 21.38 -3.44
CA GLY A 216 -15.81 20.28 -3.06
C GLY A 216 -16.83 19.87 -4.13
N LYS A 217 -17.18 20.75 -5.06
CA LYS A 217 -18.11 20.50 -6.17
C LYS A 217 -17.62 21.16 -7.46
N ILE A 218 -17.78 20.43 -8.55
CA ILE A 218 -17.49 20.91 -9.90
C ILE A 218 -18.58 20.44 -10.86
N HIS A 219 -18.79 21.18 -11.93
CA HIS A 219 -19.53 20.68 -13.10
C HIS A 219 -18.51 20.14 -14.09
N LEU A 220 -18.66 18.89 -14.50
CA LEU A 220 -17.78 18.24 -15.44
C LEU A 220 -18.57 17.76 -16.66
N GLY A 221 -18.14 18.19 -17.86
CA GLY A 221 -18.46 17.60 -19.13
C GLY A 221 -17.28 16.78 -19.63
N THR A 222 -17.47 15.50 -19.88
CA THR A 222 -16.40 14.59 -20.36
C THR A 222 -16.95 13.36 -21.03
N ASP A 223 -16.17 12.79 -21.93
CA ASP A 223 -16.41 11.43 -22.38
C ASP A 223 -15.83 10.45 -21.36
N ILE A 224 -16.54 9.37 -21.10
CA ILE A 224 -16.00 8.26 -20.29
C ILE A 224 -15.26 7.31 -21.22
N THR A 225 -13.95 7.22 -21.03
CA THR A 225 -13.11 6.38 -21.90
C THR A 225 -13.25 4.93 -21.56
N TYR A 226 -13.30 4.57 -20.28
CA TYR A 226 -13.44 3.20 -19.81
C TYR A 226 -13.75 3.16 -18.30
N THR A 227 -14.14 1.98 -17.83
CA THR A 227 -14.20 1.70 -16.41
C THR A 227 -12.93 0.99 -15.95
N TYR A 228 -12.38 1.41 -14.83
CA TYR A 228 -11.12 0.86 -14.31
C TYR A 228 -11.38 0.06 -13.03
N PRO A 229 -10.99 -1.21 -12.98
CA PRO A 229 -11.11 -1.99 -11.76
C PRO A 229 -10.12 -1.50 -10.71
N ILE A 230 -10.59 -1.28 -9.50
CA ILE A 230 -9.69 -1.05 -8.36
C ILE A 230 -9.06 -2.39 -8.00
N LYS A 231 -7.73 -2.49 -8.22
CA LYS A 231 -6.98 -3.74 -8.04
C LYS A 231 -7.20 -4.32 -6.65
N GLY A 232 -7.61 -5.58 -6.62
CA GLY A 232 -7.86 -6.30 -5.37
C GLY A 232 -9.24 -6.07 -4.75
N TYR A 233 -10.14 -5.41 -5.49
CA TYR A 233 -11.53 -5.21 -5.12
C TYR A 233 -12.44 -5.52 -6.32
N ASN A 234 -13.61 -6.05 -6.06
CA ASN A 234 -14.63 -6.20 -7.09
C ASN A 234 -15.40 -4.87 -7.24
N PHE A 235 -14.69 -3.84 -7.63
CA PHE A 235 -15.23 -2.48 -7.73
C PHE A 235 -14.57 -1.74 -8.90
N ASN A 236 -15.39 -1.20 -9.79
CA ASN A 236 -14.95 -0.42 -10.94
C ASN A 236 -15.26 1.06 -10.73
N VAL A 237 -14.37 1.91 -11.19
CA VAL A 237 -14.53 3.37 -11.21
C VAL A 237 -14.54 3.88 -12.64
N LEU A 238 -15.22 5.00 -12.88
CA LEU A 238 -15.23 5.68 -14.16
C LEU A 238 -13.89 6.38 -14.38
N GLN A 239 -13.38 6.34 -15.62
CA GLN A 239 -12.16 7.05 -16.02
C GLN A 239 -12.54 8.04 -17.14
N PRO A 240 -12.43 9.35 -16.89
CA PRO A 240 -12.72 10.36 -17.90
C PRO A 240 -11.63 10.42 -18.96
N SER A 241 -11.98 10.89 -20.16
CA SER A 241 -11.01 11.22 -21.20
C SER A 241 -10.27 12.49 -20.82
N PRO A 242 -8.92 12.48 -20.74
CA PRO A 242 -8.17 13.69 -20.45
C PRO A 242 -8.23 14.73 -21.60
N GLU A 243 -8.59 14.30 -22.81
CA GLU A 243 -8.60 15.15 -24.00
C GLU A 243 -9.90 15.94 -24.17
N ARG A 244 -10.97 15.57 -23.46
CA ARG A 244 -12.31 16.14 -23.60
C ARG A 244 -12.93 16.41 -22.22
N MET A 245 -12.23 17.18 -21.40
CA MET A 245 -12.76 17.62 -20.11
C MET A 245 -13.08 19.10 -20.13
N GLU A 246 -14.34 19.43 -19.95
CA GLU A 246 -14.78 20.79 -19.63
C GLU A 246 -15.13 20.85 -18.14
N ILE A 247 -14.45 21.73 -17.41
CA ILE A 247 -14.62 21.86 -15.96
C ILE A 247 -15.08 23.26 -15.63
N LYS A 248 -16.17 23.36 -14.87
CA LYS A 248 -16.66 24.62 -14.30
C LYS A 248 -16.81 24.47 -12.79
N ILE A 249 -16.34 25.44 -12.04
CA ILE A 249 -16.57 25.51 -10.59
C ILE A 249 -18.03 25.91 -10.37
N VAL A 250 -18.70 25.20 -9.46
CA VAL A 250 -20.11 25.43 -9.14
C VAL A 250 -20.23 26.26 -7.87
#